data_057062ba17fbb1c21c0658a929f5a674
#
_entry.id   057062ba17fbb1c21c0658a929f5a674
#
_cell.length_a   1.000
_cell.length_b   1.000
_cell.length_c   1.000
_cell.angle_alpha   90.00
_cell.angle_beta   90.00
_cell.angle_gamma   90.00
#
_symmetry.space_group_name_H-M   'P 1'
#
loop_
_entity.id
_entity.type
_entity.pdbx_description
1 polymer ?
#
loop_
_entity_poly.entity_id
_entity_poly.type
_entity_poly.pdbx_seq_one_letter_code
_entity_poly.pdbx_strand_id
1 'polypeptide(L)'
;MKQHFYLLLVFALWALVMTMASCGPKTKGKCGIAASGLAMEFASSVPDVNDALTPETEVHPDSVLKSHIIRQQYLDFVFIALYWSVFFLIIGRSLIQSPARTARILGWLVCVCISVAAIADVLEDVAILIALGGGQSIWPLWFGVPKWTFYFLTMGFSAALFFLRPGSVFRVTPGPGFSLLVSASGVLLMAGSAAGLAGLAMFLLSCKCGGIIGPSSFLTGLPVILLIIQCFRNFRSQPAVRT
;
A
#
# COMPACT_ATOMS: atom_id res chain seq x y z
N MET A 1 -21.94 6.89 14.77
CA MET A 1 -21.46 5.50 14.59
C MET A 1 -20.55 5.31 13.37
N LYS A 2 -20.92 5.72 12.13
CA LYS A 2 -20.10 5.50 10.92
C LYS A 2 -18.72 6.14 10.94
N GLN A 3 -18.55 7.32 11.55
CA GLN A 3 -17.27 8.06 11.55
C GLN A 3 -16.23 7.45 12.49
N HIS A 4 -16.65 6.96 13.67
CA HIS A 4 -15.75 6.25 14.58
C HIS A 4 -15.24 4.94 13.99
N PHE A 5 -16.06 4.27 13.17
CA PHE A 5 -15.66 3.05 12.46
C PHE A 5 -14.52 3.32 11.46
N TYR A 6 -14.62 4.37 10.65
CA TYR A 6 -13.57 4.71 9.69
C TYR A 6 -12.24 5.08 10.36
N LEU A 7 -12.31 5.76 11.50
CA LEU A 7 -11.12 6.09 12.30
C LEU A 7 -10.46 4.85 12.88
N LEU A 8 -11.27 3.94 13.43
CA LEU A 8 -10.77 2.67 13.96
C LEU A 8 -10.07 1.86 12.86
N LEU A 9 -10.68 1.81 11.67
CA LEU A 9 -10.13 1.11 10.50
C LEU A 9 -8.77 1.65 10.10
N VAL A 10 -8.62 2.98 10.05
CA VAL A 10 -7.36 3.61 9.67
C VAL A 10 -6.31 3.48 10.76
N PHE A 11 -6.71 3.60 12.02
CA PHE A 11 -5.80 3.38 13.14
C PHE A 11 -5.31 1.92 13.17
N ALA A 12 -6.21 0.96 12.93
CA ALA A 12 -5.85 -0.45 12.82
C ALA A 12 -4.88 -0.70 11.66
N LEU A 13 -5.13 -0.08 10.49
CA LEU A 13 -4.23 -0.15 9.35
C LEU A 13 -2.84 0.41 9.69
N TRP A 14 -2.79 1.59 10.31
CA TRP A 14 -1.53 2.21 10.73
C TRP A 14 -0.76 1.35 11.74
N ALA A 15 -1.44 0.84 12.77
CA ALA A 15 -0.84 -0.01 13.80
C ALA A 15 -0.27 -1.30 13.17
N LEU A 16 -0.98 -1.88 12.20
CA LEU A 16 -0.53 -3.07 11.50
C LEU A 16 0.68 -2.78 10.61
N VAL A 17 0.69 -1.67 9.86
CA VAL A 17 1.87 -1.21 9.08
C VAL A 17 3.09 -1.06 9.98
N MET A 18 2.95 -0.41 11.15
CA MET A 18 4.05 -0.24 12.10
C MET A 18 4.55 -1.59 12.67
N THR A 19 3.64 -2.56 12.85
CA THR A 19 3.98 -3.91 13.32
C THR A 19 4.72 -4.70 12.24
N MET A 20 4.31 -4.58 10.97
CA MET A 20 4.95 -5.25 9.83
C MET A 20 6.28 -4.60 9.45
N ALA A 21 6.40 -3.28 9.60
CA ALA A 21 7.63 -2.52 9.34
C ALA A 21 8.72 -2.74 10.40
N SER A 22 8.44 -3.50 11.46
CA SER A 22 9.46 -3.89 12.45
C SER A 22 10.51 -4.77 11.77
N CYS A 23 11.63 -4.15 11.49
CA CYS A 23 12.75 -4.53 10.67
C CYS A 23 13.20 -5.98 10.87
N GLY A 24 12.94 -6.83 9.88
CA GLY A 24 13.71 -8.04 9.67
C GLY A 24 15.16 -7.72 9.28
N PRO A 25 16.09 -8.66 9.43
CA PRO A 25 17.47 -8.48 9.01
C PRO A 25 17.53 -8.21 7.50
N LYS A 26 18.53 -7.44 7.07
CA LYS A 26 18.81 -7.26 5.64
C LYS A 26 19.22 -8.59 5.04
N THR A 27 18.70 -8.88 3.85
CA THR A 27 18.96 -10.12 3.13
C THR A 27 19.64 -9.86 1.79
N LYS A 28 20.15 -10.90 1.18
CA LYS A 28 20.81 -10.88 -0.15
C LYS A 28 19.85 -10.70 -1.31
N GLY A 29 18.60 -10.31 -1.05
CA GLY A 29 17.51 -10.27 -2.02
C GLY A 29 17.86 -9.79 -3.42
N LYS A 30 17.12 -10.32 -4.38
CA LYS A 30 17.29 -10.07 -5.82
C LYS A 30 17.27 -8.57 -6.16
N CYS A 31 18.18 -8.14 -7.02
CA CYS A 31 18.17 -6.80 -7.60
C CYS A 31 18.26 -5.64 -6.59
N GLY A 32 18.94 -5.86 -5.46
CA GLY A 32 19.14 -4.82 -4.43
C GLY A 32 17.95 -4.63 -3.49
N ILE A 33 17.00 -5.55 -3.48
CA ILE A 33 15.90 -5.57 -2.54
C ILE A 33 16.39 -6.23 -1.24
N ALA A 34 16.80 -5.42 -0.28
CA ALA A 34 17.37 -5.92 0.98
C ALA A 34 16.31 -6.31 2.04
N ALA A 35 15.06 -5.91 1.88
CA ALA A 35 13.98 -6.28 2.79
C ALA A 35 13.46 -7.69 2.45
N SER A 36 13.59 -8.63 3.38
CA SER A 36 13.27 -10.04 3.17
C SER A 36 11.84 -10.30 2.66
N GLY A 37 10.83 -9.63 3.23
CA GLY A 37 9.45 -9.72 2.78
C GLY A 37 9.29 -9.27 1.33
N LEU A 38 9.77 -8.07 1.00
CA LEU A 38 9.69 -7.53 -0.37
C LEU A 38 10.53 -8.36 -1.36
N ALA A 39 11.69 -8.89 -0.95
CA ALA A 39 12.51 -9.78 -1.77
C ALA A 39 11.76 -11.06 -2.13
N MET A 40 10.97 -11.59 -1.19
CA MET A 40 10.15 -12.78 -1.39
C MET A 40 9.01 -12.53 -2.39
N GLU A 41 8.38 -11.36 -2.36
CA GLU A 41 7.33 -10.96 -3.31
C GLU A 41 7.81 -10.97 -4.77
N PHE A 42 9.09 -10.70 -4.99
CA PHE A 42 9.71 -10.71 -6.32
C PHE A 42 10.50 -11.99 -6.64
N ALA A 43 10.39 -13.01 -5.81
CA ALA A 43 11.04 -14.30 -6.06
C ALA A 43 10.41 -15.01 -7.28
N SER A 44 11.26 -15.47 -8.19
CA SER A 44 10.88 -16.16 -9.43
C SER A 44 11.56 -17.54 -9.60
N SER A 45 12.32 -17.94 -8.61
CA SER A 45 13.09 -19.18 -8.62
C SER A 45 13.47 -19.62 -7.20
N VAL A 46 13.88 -20.88 -7.03
CA VAL A 46 14.41 -21.39 -5.75
C VAL A 46 15.60 -20.59 -5.24
N PRO A 47 16.60 -20.23 -6.08
CA PRO A 47 17.69 -19.35 -5.65
C PRO A 47 17.19 -18.01 -5.10
N ASP A 48 16.21 -17.35 -5.75
CA ASP A 48 15.65 -16.07 -5.26
C ASP A 48 15.02 -16.23 -3.87
N VAL A 49 14.30 -17.33 -3.62
CA VAL A 49 13.73 -17.66 -2.30
C VAL A 49 14.82 -17.85 -1.26
N ASN A 50 15.87 -18.58 -1.60
CA ASN A 50 17.00 -18.80 -0.69
C ASN A 50 17.73 -17.48 -0.38
N ASP A 51 17.95 -16.63 -1.38
CA ASP A 51 18.57 -15.32 -1.21
C ASP A 51 17.71 -14.40 -0.30
N ALA A 52 16.39 -14.43 -0.47
CA ALA A 52 15.47 -13.69 0.41
C ALA A 52 15.46 -14.21 1.87
N LEU A 53 15.83 -15.48 2.08
CA LEU A 53 15.94 -16.11 3.40
C LEU A 53 17.37 -16.04 3.98
N THR A 54 18.36 -15.54 3.22
CA THR A 54 19.76 -15.51 3.66
C THR A 54 20.12 -14.10 4.11
N PRO A 55 20.41 -13.87 5.41
CA PRO A 55 20.94 -12.60 5.89
C PRO A 55 22.23 -12.22 5.15
N GLU A 56 22.49 -10.90 4.97
CA GLU A 56 23.71 -10.42 4.30
C GLU A 56 25.02 -10.96 4.91
N THR A 57 25.00 -11.23 6.21
CA THR A 57 26.15 -11.71 7.00
C THR A 57 26.31 -13.23 6.98
N GLU A 58 25.36 -13.97 6.39
CA GLU A 58 25.33 -15.44 6.42
C GLU A 58 25.45 -16.04 5.02
N VAL A 59 25.76 -17.33 4.97
CA VAL A 59 25.91 -18.09 3.72
C VAL A 59 24.71 -18.98 3.44
N HIS A 60 23.95 -19.32 4.48
CA HIS A 60 22.83 -20.24 4.39
C HIS A 60 21.50 -19.57 4.79
N PRO A 61 20.36 -20.05 4.23
CA PRO A 61 19.04 -19.61 4.63
C PRO A 61 18.79 -19.80 6.14
N ASP A 62 18.22 -18.77 6.78
CA ASP A 62 17.89 -18.78 8.21
C ASP A 62 16.47 -19.31 8.44
N SER A 63 16.34 -20.35 9.27
CA SER A 63 15.04 -20.93 9.64
C SER A 63 14.19 -20.01 10.51
N VAL A 64 14.82 -19.15 11.31
CA VAL A 64 14.12 -18.14 12.14
C VAL A 64 13.50 -17.09 11.23
N LEU A 65 14.26 -16.63 10.22
CA LEU A 65 13.76 -15.69 9.22
C LEU A 65 12.61 -16.28 8.42
N LYS A 66 12.70 -17.56 8.02
CA LYS A 66 11.60 -18.28 7.37
C LYS A 66 10.32 -18.25 8.22
N SER A 67 10.42 -18.57 9.50
CA SER A 67 9.28 -18.56 10.42
C SER A 67 8.70 -17.16 10.60
N HIS A 68 9.56 -16.13 10.61
CA HIS A 68 9.14 -14.74 10.67
C HIS A 68 8.36 -14.33 9.42
N ILE A 69 8.85 -14.67 8.22
CA ILE A 69 8.13 -14.37 6.96
C ILE A 69 6.78 -15.08 6.92
N ILE A 70 6.69 -16.34 7.30
CA ILE A 70 5.40 -17.06 7.36
C ILE A 70 4.41 -16.31 8.26
N ARG A 71 4.84 -15.86 9.44
CA ARG A 71 4.00 -15.08 10.34
C ARG A 71 3.57 -13.74 9.73
N GLN A 72 4.48 -13.06 9.00
CA GLN A 72 4.15 -11.82 8.29
C GLN A 72 3.06 -12.05 7.25
N GLN A 73 3.11 -13.13 6.46
CA GLN A 73 2.07 -13.42 5.46
C GLN A 73 0.68 -13.59 6.10
N TYR A 74 0.57 -14.22 7.27
CA TYR A 74 -0.73 -14.29 7.96
C TYR A 74 -1.23 -12.92 8.43
N LEU A 75 -0.35 -12.02 8.84
CA LEU A 75 -0.72 -10.65 9.18
C LEU A 75 -1.09 -9.85 7.93
N ASP A 76 -0.48 -10.16 6.79
CA ASP A 76 -0.73 -9.47 5.53
C ASP A 76 -2.16 -9.69 5.03
N PHE A 77 -2.76 -10.86 5.21
CA PHE A 77 -4.19 -11.05 4.93
C PHE A 77 -5.09 -10.05 5.68
N VAL A 78 -4.76 -9.72 6.92
CA VAL A 78 -5.48 -8.70 7.69
C VAL A 78 -5.20 -7.30 7.12
N PHE A 79 -3.95 -7.03 6.76
CA PHE A 79 -3.55 -5.77 6.14
C PHE A 79 -4.27 -5.53 4.81
N ILE A 80 -4.36 -6.58 3.95
CA ILE A 80 -5.09 -6.54 2.68
C ILE A 80 -6.55 -6.15 2.89
N ALA A 81 -7.23 -6.81 3.82
CA ALA A 81 -8.63 -6.51 4.14
C ALA A 81 -8.82 -5.06 4.63
N LEU A 82 -7.89 -4.55 5.43
CA LEU A 82 -7.93 -3.20 5.98
C LEU A 82 -7.67 -2.14 4.89
N TYR A 83 -6.60 -2.24 4.10
CA TYR A 83 -6.31 -1.24 3.08
C TYR A 83 -7.36 -1.25 1.96
N TRP A 84 -7.81 -2.45 1.53
CA TRP A 84 -8.90 -2.56 0.59
C TRP A 84 -10.16 -1.85 1.11
N SER A 85 -10.55 -2.07 2.36
CA SER A 85 -11.69 -1.41 2.97
C SER A 85 -11.55 0.12 3.03
N VAL A 86 -10.36 0.63 3.36
CA VAL A 86 -10.08 2.07 3.38
C VAL A 86 -10.26 2.68 1.98
N PHE A 87 -9.60 2.12 0.98
CA PHE A 87 -9.65 2.67 -0.37
C PHE A 87 -11.02 2.48 -1.03
N PHE A 88 -11.64 1.33 -0.86
CA PHE A 88 -12.94 1.04 -1.45
C PHE A 88 -14.08 1.82 -0.76
N LEU A 89 -14.19 1.73 0.57
CA LEU A 89 -15.32 2.31 1.32
C LEU A 89 -15.18 3.81 1.58
N ILE A 90 -13.95 4.30 1.81
CA ILE A 90 -13.75 5.72 2.14
C ILE A 90 -13.50 6.52 0.88
N ILE A 91 -12.49 6.16 0.09
CA ILE A 91 -12.09 6.95 -1.08
C ILE A 91 -13.02 6.67 -2.26
N GLY A 92 -13.08 5.44 -2.74
CA GLY A 92 -13.83 5.07 -3.94
C GLY A 92 -15.31 5.41 -3.81
N ARG A 93 -15.97 4.97 -2.74
CA ARG A 93 -17.40 5.24 -2.52
C ARG A 93 -17.72 6.74 -2.38
N SER A 94 -16.87 7.50 -1.68
CA SER A 94 -17.06 8.95 -1.54
C SER A 94 -17.04 9.65 -2.88
N LEU A 95 -16.26 9.17 -3.83
CA LEU A 95 -16.11 9.71 -5.17
C LEU A 95 -17.22 9.30 -6.10
N ILE A 96 -17.64 8.04 -6.05
CA ILE A 96 -18.77 7.55 -6.83
C ILE A 96 -20.04 8.35 -6.48
N GLN A 97 -20.18 8.79 -5.23
CA GLN A 97 -21.28 9.64 -4.78
C GLN A 97 -21.14 11.13 -5.17
N SER A 98 -20.04 11.53 -5.80
CA SER A 98 -19.84 12.92 -6.23
C SER A 98 -20.77 13.28 -7.40
N PRO A 99 -21.32 14.51 -7.46
CA PRO A 99 -22.10 14.98 -8.60
C PRO A 99 -21.25 15.14 -9.87
N ALA A 100 -19.93 15.33 -9.75
CA ALA A 100 -19.03 15.51 -10.88
C ALA A 100 -18.73 14.18 -11.58
N ARG A 101 -18.95 14.11 -12.89
CA ARG A 101 -18.72 12.90 -13.72
C ARG A 101 -17.28 12.40 -13.61
N THR A 102 -16.30 13.29 -13.69
CA THR A 102 -14.87 12.94 -13.57
C THR A 102 -14.56 12.28 -12.23
N ALA A 103 -15.07 12.84 -11.12
CA ALA A 103 -14.88 12.25 -9.80
C ALA A 103 -15.48 10.84 -9.69
N ARG A 104 -16.67 10.63 -10.29
CA ARG A 104 -17.28 9.28 -10.31
C ARG A 104 -16.44 8.27 -11.09
N ILE A 105 -15.91 8.66 -12.26
CA ILE A 105 -15.04 7.80 -13.05
C ILE A 105 -13.79 7.44 -12.25
N LEU A 106 -13.12 8.42 -11.67
CA LEU A 106 -11.95 8.19 -10.81
C LEU A 106 -12.29 7.30 -9.61
N GLY A 107 -13.45 7.48 -9.00
CA GLY A 107 -13.91 6.61 -7.91
C GLY A 107 -14.05 5.15 -8.32
N TRP A 108 -14.62 4.89 -9.48
CA TRP A 108 -14.70 3.54 -10.03
C TRP A 108 -13.31 2.97 -10.35
N LEU A 109 -12.42 3.77 -10.94
CA LEU A 109 -11.04 3.35 -11.20
C LEU A 109 -10.30 3.00 -9.91
N VAL A 110 -10.43 3.81 -8.85
CA VAL A 110 -9.87 3.49 -7.52
C VAL A 110 -10.43 2.16 -7.01
N CYS A 111 -11.76 1.96 -7.06
CA CYS A 111 -12.37 0.72 -6.58
C CYS A 111 -11.89 -0.51 -7.35
N VAL A 112 -11.81 -0.42 -8.67
CA VAL A 112 -11.36 -1.53 -9.52
C VAL A 112 -9.88 -1.82 -9.27
N CYS A 113 -9.02 -0.80 -9.33
CA CYS A 113 -7.58 -0.99 -9.15
C CYS A 113 -7.24 -1.56 -7.78
N ILE A 114 -7.85 -1.03 -6.70
CA ILE A 114 -7.57 -1.56 -5.36
C ILE A 114 -8.08 -2.99 -5.18
N SER A 115 -9.19 -3.35 -5.83
CA SER A 115 -9.70 -4.73 -5.75
C SER A 115 -8.80 -5.70 -6.52
N VAL A 116 -8.28 -5.31 -7.68
CA VAL A 116 -7.30 -6.12 -8.42
C VAL A 116 -6.01 -6.26 -7.62
N ALA A 117 -5.51 -5.15 -7.03
CA ALA A 117 -4.33 -5.19 -6.18
C ALA A 117 -4.52 -6.14 -4.99
N ALA A 118 -5.65 -6.06 -4.29
CA ALA A 118 -5.95 -6.92 -3.14
C ALA A 118 -6.05 -8.41 -3.52
N ILE A 119 -6.67 -8.73 -4.65
CA ILE A 119 -6.73 -10.12 -5.15
C ILE A 119 -5.32 -10.63 -5.49
N ALA A 120 -4.53 -9.83 -6.20
CA ALA A 120 -3.16 -10.18 -6.55
C ALA A 120 -2.29 -10.38 -5.29
N ASP A 121 -2.49 -9.55 -4.27
CA ASP A 121 -1.80 -9.62 -2.98
C ASP A 121 -2.11 -10.94 -2.24
N VAL A 122 -3.40 -11.32 -2.14
CA VAL A 122 -3.80 -12.61 -1.56
C VAL A 122 -3.17 -13.78 -2.32
N LEU A 123 -3.15 -13.74 -3.66
CA LEU A 123 -2.56 -14.80 -4.48
C LEU A 123 -1.05 -14.86 -4.32
N GLU A 124 -0.39 -13.71 -4.14
CA GLU A 124 1.03 -13.59 -3.86
C GLU A 124 1.38 -14.23 -2.52
N ASP A 125 0.66 -13.88 -1.45
CA ASP A 125 0.85 -14.45 -0.11
C ASP A 125 0.73 -15.98 -0.13
N VAL A 126 -0.27 -16.50 -0.82
CA VAL A 126 -0.44 -17.96 -1.02
C VAL A 126 0.76 -18.53 -1.78
N ALA A 127 1.24 -17.87 -2.84
CA ALA A 127 2.40 -18.33 -3.60
C ALA A 127 3.68 -18.31 -2.75
N ILE A 128 3.88 -17.29 -1.90
CA ILE A 128 4.98 -17.22 -0.93
C ILE A 128 4.92 -18.39 0.05
N LEU A 129 3.76 -18.67 0.63
CA LEU A 129 3.60 -19.79 1.57
C LEU A 129 3.88 -21.14 0.90
N ILE A 130 3.45 -21.33 -0.36
CA ILE A 130 3.77 -22.52 -1.15
C ILE A 130 5.28 -22.63 -1.40
N ALA A 131 5.93 -21.54 -1.82
CA ALA A 131 7.37 -21.51 -2.07
C ALA A 131 8.19 -21.82 -0.81
N LEU A 132 7.80 -21.26 0.33
CA LEU A 132 8.40 -21.53 1.64
C LEU A 132 8.16 -22.98 2.10
N GLY A 133 7.09 -23.63 1.65
CA GLY A 133 6.82 -25.06 1.85
C GLY A 133 7.60 -26.00 0.94
N GLY A 134 8.41 -25.46 0.02
CA GLY A 134 9.18 -26.24 -0.96
C GLY A 134 8.45 -26.50 -2.28
N GLY A 135 7.26 -25.91 -2.48
CA GLY A 135 6.52 -25.94 -3.76
C GLY A 135 7.18 -25.05 -4.82
N GLN A 136 7.14 -25.47 -6.08
CA GLN A 136 7.81 -24.76 -7.19
C GLN A 136 6.85 -24.41 -8.33
N SER A 137 5.55 -24.64 -8.15
CA SER A 137 4.56 -24.54 -9.25
C SER A 137 4.13 -23.11 -9.57
N ILE A 138 4.20 -22.19 -8.60
CA ILE A 138 3.72 -20.82 -8.73
C ILE A 138 4.70 -19.89 -8.00
N TRP A 139 5.25 -18.91 -8.73
CA TRP A 139 6.19 -17.95 -8.16
C TRP A 139 5.49 -16.66 -7.75
N PRO A 140 5.85 -16.08 -6.59
CA PRO A 140 5.27 -14.82 -6.10
C PRO A 140 5.31 -13.68 -7.10
N LEU A 141 6.40 -13.56 -7.88
CA LEU A 141 6.58 -12.53 -8.90
C LEU A 141 5.36 -12.36 -9.84
N TRP A 142 4.67 -13.45 -10.21
CA TRP A 142 3.52 -13.39 -11.11
C TRP A 142 2.36 -12.58 -10.54
N PHE A 143 2.27 -12.48 -9.22
CA PHE A 143 1.22 -11.74 -8.52
C PHE A 143 1.74 -10.42 -7.95
N GLY A 144 3.00 -10.35 -7.53
CA GLY A 144 3.65 -9.15 -7.01
C GLY A 144 3.66 -8.01 -8.03
N VAL A 145 3.95 -8.31 -9.30
CA VAL A 145 3.94 -7.29 -10.36
C VAL A 145 2.54 -6.67 -10.57
N PRO A 146 1.44 -7.42 -10.77
CA PRO A 146 0.10 -6.85 -10.82
C PRO A 146 -0.29 -6.12 -9.53
N LYS A 147 -0.04 -6.70 -8.35
CA LYS A 147 -0.27 -6.06 -7.05
C LYS A 147 0.30 -4.64 -7.02
N TRP A 148 1.60 -4.50 -7.23
CA TRP A 148 2.28 -3.22 -7.15
C TRP A 148 1.85 -2.25 -8.25
N THR A 149 1.59 -2.75 -9.47
CA THR A 149 1.07 -1.94 -10.57
C THR A 149 -0.28 -1.30 -10.18
N PHE A 150 -1.24 -2.11 -9.78
CA PHE A 150 -2.58 -1.61 -9.46
C PHE A 150 -2.61 -0.82 -8.14
N TYR A 151 -1.73 -1.13 -7.18
CA TYR A 151 -1.54 -0.32 -5.98
C TYR A 151 -1.09 1.09 -6.34
N PHE A 152 -0.03 1.26 -7.14
CA PHE A 152 0.45 2.57 -7.54
C PHE A 152 -0.56 3.33 -8.41
N LEU A 153 -1.28 2.65 -9.31
CA LEU A 153 -2.39 3.27 -10.05
C LEU A 153 -3.50 3.78 -9.12
N THR A 154 -3.87 2.99 -8.11
CA THR A 154 -4.84 3.41 -7.08
C THR A 154 -4.38 4.69 -6.39
N MET A 155 -3.11 4.77 -5.98
CA MET A 155 -2.55 5.96 -5.35
C MET A 155 -2.56 7.16 -6.29
N GLY A 156 -2.17 6.97 -7.57
CA GLY A 156 -2.20 8.03 -8.58
C GLY A 156 -3.62 8.57 -8.83
N PHE A 157 -4.61 7.70 -9.00
CA PHE A 157 -6.00 8.13 -9.15
C PHE A 157 -6.53 8.81 -7.89
N SER A 158 -6.17 8.31 -6.71
CA SER A 158 -6.52 8.94 -5.45
C SER A 158 -5.92 10.35 -5.33
N ALA A 159 -4.67 10.54 -5.78
CA ALA A 159 -4.01 11.84 -5.78
C ALA A 159 -4.74 12.88 -6.64
N ALA A 160 -5.22 12.47 -7.82
CA ALA A 160 -5.96 13.36 -8.71
C ALA A 160 -7.19 13.99 -8.05
N LEU A 161 -7.75 13.32 -7.04
CA LEU A 161 -8.91 13.82 -6.29
C LEU A 161 -8.58 14.98 -5.37
N PHE A 162 -7.41 14.95 -4.77
CA PHE A 162 -6.95 16.02 -3.91
C PHE A 162 -6.77 17.33 -4.68
N PHE A 163 -6.46 17.25 -5.98
CA PHE A 163 -6.37 18.42 -6.86
C PHE A 163 -7.73 18.87 -7.40
N LEU A 164 -8.59 17.93 -7.78
CA LEU A 164 -9.86 18.28 -8.41
C LEU A 164 -10.90 18.83 -7.41
N ARG A 165 -10.89 18.40 -6.16
CA ARG A 165 -11.81 18.85 -5.12
C ARG A 165 -11.30 18.62 -3.70
N PRO A 166 -10.41 19.45 -3.19
CA PRO A 166 -9.87 19.29 -1.84
C PRO A 166 -10.90 19.28 -0.70
N GLY A 167 -12.06 19.90 -0.88
CA GLY A 167 -13.13 19.94 0.14
C GLY A 167 -14.23 18.87 -0.02
N SER A 168 -14.34 18.21 -1.17
CA SER A 168 -15.50 17.32 -1.44
C SER A 168 -15.35 15.92 -0.85
N VAL A 169 -14.13 15.42 -0.72
CA VAL A 169 -13.85 14.08 -0.17
C VAL A 169 -14.24 14.03 1.31
N PHE A 170 -14.08 15.14 2.01
CA PHE A 170 -14.22 15.18 3.46
C PHE A 170 -15.37 16.07 3.96
N ARG A 171 -16.15 16.69 3.08
CA ARG A 171 -17.26 17.63 3.43
C ARG A 171 -16.88 18.75 4.41
N VAL A 172 -15.60 19.13 4.41
CA VAL A 172 -15.05 20.17 5.29
C VAL A 172 -14.75 21.41 4.46
N THR A 173 -15.20 22.58 4.92
CA THR A 173 -14.77 23.86 4.34
C THR A 173 -13.27 24.06 4.65
N PRO A 174 -12.40 24.06 3.65
CA PRO A 174 -10.97 24.08 3.89
C PRO A 174 -10.51 25.46 4.36
N GLY A 175 -9.95 25.53 5.55
CA GLY A 175 -9.09 26.66 5.93
C GLY A 175 -7.78 26.64 5.12
N PRO A 176 -7.05 27.77 5.05
CA PRO A 176 -5.84 27.90 4.21
C PRO A 176 -4.76 26.83 4.51
N GLY A 177 -4.53 26.50 5.77
CA GLY A 177 -3.58 25.46 6.15
C GLY A 177 -4.01 24.04 5.74
N PHE A 178 -5.34 23.80 5.70
CA PHE A 178 -5.87 22.50 5.25
C PHE A 178 -5.72 22.31 3.74
N SER A 179 -5.99 23.37 2.96
CA SER A 179 -5.84 23.30 1.50
C SER A 179 -4.38 23.02 1.09
N LEU A 180 -3.41 23.64 1.78
CA LEU A 180 -1.99 23.39 1.56
C LEU A 180 -1.61 21.93 1.87
N LEU A 181 -2.07 21.40 3.02
CA LEU A 181 -1.81 20.01 3.39
C LEU A 181 -2.38 19.03 2.36
N VAL A 182 -3.60 19.28 1.90
CA VAL A 182 -4.28 18.45 0.87
C VAL A 182 -3.50 18.48 -0.44
N SER A 183 -3.09 19.67 -0.90
CA SER A 183 -2.32 19.81 -2.14
C SER A 183 -0.95 19.15 -2.02
N ALA A 184 -0.24 19.35 -0.93
CA ALA A 184 1.05 18.70 -0.67
C ALA A 184 0.93 17.17 -0.65
N SER A 185 -0.11 16.64 0.00
CA SER A 185 -0.41 15.20 0.03
C SER A 185 -0.71 14.65 -1.37
N GLY A 186 -1.45 15.40 -2.19
CA GLY A 186 -1.70 15.03 -3.58
C GLY A 186 -0.42 14.95 -4.40
N VAL A 187 0.49 15.92 -4.26
CA VAL A 187 1.81 15.92 -4.93
C VAL A 187 2.64 14.70 -4.50
N LEU A 188 2.71 14.41 -3.20
CA LEU A 188 3.46 13.26 -2.68
C LEU A 188 2.89 11.92 -3.18
N LEU A 189 1.56 11.79 -3.23
CA LEU A 189 0.90 10.60 -3.78
C LEU A 189 1.22 10.41 -5.27
N MET A 190 1.16 11.47 -6.08
CA MET A 190 1.50 11.40 -7.49
C MET A 190 2.98 11.08 -7.71
N ALA A 191 3.88 11.76 -7.00
CA ALA A 191 5.31 11.53 -7.11
C ALA A 191 5.68 10.10 -6.67
N GLY A 192 5.14 9.62 -5.56
CA GLY A 192 5.34 8.25 -5.07
C GLY A 192 4.78 7.20 -6.03
N SER A 193 3.59 7.44 -6.59
CA SER A 193 2.97 6.57 -7.60
C SER A 193 3.82 6.49 -8.87
N ALA A 194 4.25 7.62 -9.42
CA ALA A 194 5.10 7.67 -10.61
C ALA A 194 6.47 7.01 -10.37
N ALA A 195 7.11 7.28 -9.24
CA ALA A 195 8.38 6.67 -8.86
C ALA A 195 8.25 5.16 -8.67
N GLY A 196 7.15 4.68 -8.05
CA GLY A 196 6.87 3.27 -7.88
C GLY A 196 6.66 2.53 -9.19
N LEU A 197 5.86 3.09 -10.11
CA LEU A 197 5.66 2.52 -11.46
C LEU A 197 6.97 2.51 -12.26
N ALA A 198 7.76 3.59 -12.21
CA ALA A 198 9.06 3.64 -12.85
C ALA A 198 10.04 2.62 -12.25
N GLY A 199 10.09 2.48 -10.92
CA GLY A 199 10.90 1.48 -10.24
C GLY A 199 10.52 0.04 -10.63
N LEU A 200 9.22 -0.24 -10.71
CA LEU A 200 8.72 -1.55 -11.15
C LEU A 200 9.09 -1.83 -12.61
N ALA A 201 8.93 -0.85 -13.51
CA ALA A 201 9.31 -0.99 -14.91
C ALA A 201 10.83 -1.24 -15.07
N MET A 202 11.65 -0.50 -14.33
CA MET A 202 13.11 -0.70 -14.33
C MET A 202 13.52 -2.04 -13.73
N PHE A 203 12.84 -2.51 -12.69
CA PHE A 203 13.04 -3.85 -12.14
C PHE A 203 12.79 -4.93 -13.20
N LEU A 204 11.67 -4.84 -13.91
CA LEU A 204 11.30 -5.81 -14.96
C LEU A 204 12.25 -5.79 -16.17
N LEU A 205 12.73 -4.60 -16.57
CA LEU A 205 13.58 -4.44 -17.75
C LEU A 205 15.05 -4.76 -17.51
N SER A 206 15.58 -4.45 -16.33
CA SER A 206 17.05 -4.51 -16.12
C SER A 206 17.47 -5.08 -14.77
N CYS A 207 16.53 -5.55 -13.95
CA CYS A 207 16.80 -5.98 -12.57
C CYS A 207 17.53 -4.91 -11.73
N LYS A 208 17.30 -3.62 -12.04
CA LYS A 208 17.88 -2.49 -11.34
C LYS A 208 16.78 -1.70 -10.64
N CYS A 209 17.15 -0.95 -9.61
CA CYS A 209 16.23 -0.05 -8.89
C CYS A 209 15.04 -0.72 -8.18
N GLY A 210 15.04 -2.02 -7.96
CA GLY A 210 14.01 -2.71 -7.15
C GLY A 210 13.88 -2.10 -5.73
N GLY A 211 14.98 -1.57 -5.19
CA GLY A 211 14.99 -0.87 -3.90
C GLY A 211 14.16 0.43 -3.85
N ILE A 212 13.65 0.95 -4.98
CA ILE A 212 12.80 2.15 -5.03
C ILE A 212 11.34 1.81 -4.68
N ILE A 213 10.89 0.59 -4.91
CA ILE A 213 9.49 0.18 -4.73
C ILE A 213 9.04 0.38 -3.28
N GLY A 214 9.81 -0.11 -2.33
CA GLY A 214 9.50 0.02 -0.90
C GLY A 214 9.39 1.49 -0.43
N PRO A 215 10.41 2.35 -0.64
CA PRO A 215 10.31 3.79 -0.32
C PRO A 215 9.16 4.50 -1.04
N SER A 216 8.85 4.14 -2.29
CA SER A 216 7.73 4.74 -3.03
C SER A 216 6.38 4.39 -2.39
N SER A 217 6.18 3.17 -1.92
CA SER A 217 4.96 2.78 -1.20
C SER A 217 4.82 3.50 0.13
N PHE A 218 5.91 3.73 0.86
CA PHE A 218 5.89 4.53 2.09
C PHE A 218 5.52 6.00 1.81
N LEU A 219 6.08 6.61 0.76
CA LEU A 219 5.74 7.98 0.34
C LEU A 219 4.27 8.12 -0.05
N THR A 220 3.65 7.08 -0.60
CA THR A 220 2.22 7.10 -0.94
C THR A 220 1.33 6.86 0.29
N GLY A 221 1.77 6.11 1.26
CA GLY A 221 1.00 5.82 2.48
C GLY A 221 0.93 6.97 3.47
N LEU A 222 2.03 7.68 3.68
CA LEU A 222 2.13 8.79 4.64
C LEU A 222 1.12 9.92 4.40
N PRO A 223 0.92 10.45 3.18
CA PRO A 223 -0.09 11.47 2.90
C PRO A 223 -1.51 11.04 3.25
N VAL A 224 -1.88 9.78 3.00
CA VAL A 224 -3.22 9.26 3.34
C VAL A 224 -3.43 9.30 4.84
N ILE A 225 -2.46 8.87 5.64
CA ILE A 225 -2.52 8.91 7.10
C ILE A 225 -2.66 10.35 7.60
N LEU A 226 -1.85 11.28 7.08
CA LEU A 226 -1.89 12.69 7.48
C LEU A 226 -3.24 13.33 7.20
N LEU A 227 -3.84 13.05 6.04
CA LEU A 227 -5.17 13.54 5.69
C LEU A 227 -6.25 13.02 6.63
N ILE A 228 -6.19 11.77 7.00
CA ILE A 228 -7.15 11.16 7.92
C ILE A 228 -7.04 11.79 9.30
N ILE A 229 -5.82 11.99 9.80
CA ILE A 229 -5.57 12.68 11.09
C ILE A 229 -6.14 14.11 11.04
N GLN A 230 -5.91 14.85 9.95
CA GLN A 230 -6.41 16.22 9.81
C GLN A 230 -7.94 16.27 9.73
N CYS A 231 -8.58 15.35 9.02
CA CYS A 231 -10.03 15.25 8.98
C CYS A 231 -10.62 15.02 10.38
N PHE A 232 -9.95 14.21 11.19
CA PHE A 232 -10.35 13.96 12.57
C PHE A 232 -10.24 15.21 13.46
N ARG A 233 -9.16 15.97 13.35
CA ARG A 233 -8.99 17.23 14.10
C ARG A 233 -10.07 18.23 13.76
N ASN A 234 -10.38 18.41 12.48
CA ASN A 234 -11.42 19.34 12.02
C ASN A 234 -12.81 18.92 12.46
N PHE A 235 -13.07 17.62 12.59
CA PHE A 235 -14.32 17.10 13.10
C PHE A 235 -14.53 17.41 14.60
N ARG A 236 -13.49 17.32 15.42
CA ARG A 236 -13.56 17.67 16.84
C ARG A 236 -13.78 19.15 17.10
N SER A 237 -13.40 20.01 16.16
CA SER A 237 -13.53 21.47 16.29
C SER A 237 -14.90 22.02 15.86
N GLN A 238 -15.79 21.22 15.28
CA GLN A 238 -17.14 21.67 14.97
C GLN A 238 -17.98 21.72 16.26
N PRO A 239 -18.53 22.90 16.64
CA PRO A 239 -19.44 22.97 17.76
C PRO A 239 -20.64 22.06 17.48
N ALA A 240 -21.05 21.28 18.49
CA ALA A 240 -22.25 20.46 18.40
C ALA A 240 -23.42 21.38 17.97
N VAL A 241 -23.95 21.17 16.78
CA VAL A 241 -25.18 21.84 16.34
C VAL A 241 -26.23 21.37 17.35
N ARG A 242 -26.59 22.26 18.30
CA ARG A 242 -27.74 22.04 19.19
C ARG A 242 -28.97 21.99 18.32
N THR A 243 -29.49 20.81 18.10
CA THR A 243 -30.86 20.58 17.61
C THR A 243 -31.85 20.88 18.69
#